data_387d7b7479cd34b0b8794c0362c0d8b7
#
_entry.id   387d7b7479cd34b0b8794c0362c0d8b7
#
_cell.length_a   1.000
_cell.length_b   1.000
_cell.length_c   1.000
_cell.angle_alpha   90.00
_cell.angle_beta   90.00
_cell.angle_gamma   90.00
#
_symmetry.space_group_name_H-M   'P 1'
#
loop_
_entity.id
_entity.type
_entity.pdbx_description
1 polymer ?
#
loop_
_entity_poly.entity_id
_entity_poly.type
_entity_poly.pdbx_seq_one_letter_code
_entity_poly.pdbx_strand_id
1 'polypeptide(L)'
;MDMLRITNLKKHFGDKEVLTGLNLSVPEHSVFGFVGENGAGKTTTMKIILGLLKSDRGEVFVSGERVKYGQTATNRYIGYLPDVPEFYSFMTAREYLRLCGESLEMGKNDIEKRSDELLTLVGLSKENHRIRGFSRGMKQRLGIAQALLGRPKILICDEPTSALDPIGRKTS
;
A
#
# COMPACT_ATOMS: atom_id res chain seq x y z
N MET A 1 2.89 21.04 0.48
CA MET A 1 1.60 20.61 -0.13
C MET A 1 1.13 19.36 0.59
N ASP A 2 -0.20 19.14 0.77
CA ASP A 2 -0.68 17.90 1.39
C ASP A 2 -0.68 16.77 0.37
N MET A 3 -0.01 15.67 0.68
CA MET A 3 -0.08 14.43 -0.12
C MET A 3 -1.39 13.70 0.10
N LEU A 4 -1.90 13.72 1.31
CA LEU A 4 -3.21 13.18 1.66
C LEU A 4 -3.96 14.21 2.50
N ARG A 5 -5.18 14.52 2.12
CA ARG A 5 -6.09 15.36 2.91
C ARG A 5 -7.46 14.68 3.00
N ILE A 6 -7.94 14.56 4.22
CA ILE A 6 -9.27 14.03 4.55
C ILE A 6 -10.02 15.11 5.31
N THR A 7 -11.26 15.37 4.93
CA THR A 7 -12.09 16.40 5.56
C THR A 7 -13.45 15.81 5.92
N ASN A 8 -13.79 15.84 7.20
CA ASN A 8 -15.09 15.44 7.76
C ASN A 8 -15.58 14.08 7.26
N LEU A 9 -14.69 13.08 7.19
CA LEU A 9 -14.99 11.76 6.65
C LEU A 9 -15.88 10.97 7.60
N LYS A 10 -17.03 10.53 7.12
CA LYS A 10 -18.00 9.73 7.87
C LYS A 10 -18.32 8.42 7.15
N LYS A 11 -18.50 7.36 7.94
CA LYS A 11 -18.88 6.04 7.44
C LYS A 11 -19.68 5.26 8.48
N HIS A 12 -20.82 4.71 8.06
CA HIS A 12 -21.63 3.78 8.82
C HIS A 12 -21.68 2.42 8.13
N PHE A 13 -21.87 1.37 8.93
CA PHE A 13 -22.24 0.03 8.48
C PHE A 13 -23.45 -0.42 9.30
N GLY A 14 -24.63 -0.39 8.69
CA GLY A 14 -25.89 -0.51 9.42
C GLY A 14 -26.01 0.57 10.48
N ASP A 15 -26.27 0.20 11.72
CA ASP A 15 -26.38 1.15 12.85
C ASP A 15 -25.03 1.52 13.49
N LYS A 16 -23.94 0.91 13.03
CA LYS A 16 -22.60 1.18 13.58
C LYS A 16 -21.92 2.31 12.83
N GLU A 17 -21.70 3.44 13.53
CA GLU A 17 -20.83 4.51 13.04
C GLU A 17 -19.37 4.13 13.24
N VAL A 18 -18.58 4.07 12.14
CA VAL A 18 -17.16 3.67 12.16
C VAL A 18 -16.26 4.88 11.99
N LEU A 19 -16.67 5.87 11.21
CA LEU A 19 -16.00 7.14 11.06
C LEU A 19 -16.96 8.28 11.37
N THR A 20 -16.65 9.08 12.39
CA THR A 20 -17.53 10.09 12.99
C THR A 20 -17.24 11.51 12.53
N GLY A 21 -16.33 11.68 11.55
CA GLY A 21 -15.92 13.00 11.04
C GLY A 21 -14.40 13.13 11.08
N LEU A 22 -13.70 12.14 10.55
CA LEU A 22 -12.22 12.13 10.52
C LEU A 22 -11.69 13.28 9.67
N ASN A 23 -10.77 14.05 10.25
CA ASN A 23 -9.96 15.04 9.57
C ASN A 23 -8.49 14.65 9.67
N LEU A 24 -7.77 14.69 8.56
CA LEU A 24 -6.37 14.31 8.49
C LEU A 24 -5.68 15.06 7.35
N SER A 25 -4.47 15.55 7.63
CA SER A 25 -3.58 16.13 6.62
C SER A 25 -2.20 15.53 6.78
N VAL A 26 -1.67 14.97 5.70
CA VAL A 26 -0.32 14.39 5.63
C VAL A 26 0.50 15.20 4.63
N PRO A 27 1.46 16.02 5.09
CA PRO A 27 2.30 16.80 4.20
C PRO A 27 3.28 15.93 3.40
N GLU A 28 3.84 16.51 2.35
CA GLU A 28 4.99 15.94 1.63
C GLU A 28 6.17 15.67 2.59
N HIS A 29 6.94 14.62 2.30
CA HIS A 29 8.17 14.26 3.02
C HIS A 29 7.96 14.05 4.53
N SER A 30 6.77 13.62 4.93
CA SER A 30 6.45 13.29 6.31
C SER A 30 6.18 11.79 6.49
N VAL A 31 6.40 11.33 7.73
CA VAL A 31 5.94 10.00 8.18
C VAL A 31 4.78 10.22 9.14
N PHE A 32 3.65 9.63 8.85
CA PHE A 32 2.44 9.76 9.66
C PHE A 32 2.01 8.39 10.20
N GLY A 33 1.88 8.28 11.52
CA GLY A 33 1.37 7.09 12.18
C GLY A 33 -0.14 7.20 12.43
N PHE A 34 -0.92 6.34 11.80
CA PHE A 34 -2.35 6.23 12.04
C PHE A 34 -2.61 5.16 13.11
N VAL A 35 -2.64 5.57 14.37
CA VAL A 35 -2.76 4.70 15.54
C VAL A 35 -4.21 4.65 16.03
N GLY A 36 -4.66 3.46 16.42
CA GLY A 36 -6.01 3.27 16.95
C GLY A 36 -6.25 1.78 17.26
N GLU A 37 -7.22 1.51 18.10
CA GLU A 37 -7.64 0.14 18.43
C GLU A 37 -8.12 -0.64 17.19
N ASN A 38 -8.13 -1.97 17.28
CA ASN A 38 -8.72 -2.82 16.25
C ASN A 38 -10.23 -2.49 16.11
N GLY A 39 -10.66 -2.19 14.88
CA GLY A 39 -12.03 -1.74 14.63
C GLY A 39 -12.26 -0.23 14.70
N ALA A 40 -11.22 0.58 14.99
CA ALA A 40 -11.31 2.05 15.02
C ALA A 40 -11.42 2.72 13.62
N GLY A 41 -11.69 1.97 12.57
CA GLY A 41 -11.88 2.51 11.23
C GLY A 41 -10.61 2.66 10.38
N LYS A 42 -9.43 2.19 10.82
CA LYS A 42 -8.17 2.27 10.06
C LYS A 42 -8.30 1.66 8.66
N THR A 43 -8.65 0.38 8.57
CA THR A 43 -8.83 -0.33 7.30
C THR A 43 -9.98 0.28 6.46
N THR A 44 -11.05 0.75 7.12
CA THR A 44 -12.14 1.47 6.45
C THR A 44 -11.65 2.74 5.78
N THR A 45 -10.85 3.55 6.50
CA THR A 45 -10.24 4.77 5.98
C THR A 45 -9.33 4.47 4.79
N MET A 46 -8.45 3.45 4.90
CA MET A 46 -7.56 3.05 3.81
C MET A 46 -8.34 2.62 2.56
N LYS A 47 -9.40 1.83 2.72
CA LYS A 47 -10.28 1.43 1.60
C LYS A 47 -10.95 2.63 0.93
N ILE A 48 -11.34 3.66 1.69
CA ILE A 48 -11.91 4.88 1.13
C ILE A 48 -10.84 5.69 0.38
N ILE A 49 -9.63 5.83 0.92
CA ILE A 49 -8.50 6.49 0.25
C ILE A 49 -8.17 5.81 -1.09
N LEU A 50 -8.25 4.49 -1.15
CA LEU A 50 -8.01 3.69 -2.37
C LEU A 50 -9.19 3.70 -3.35
N GLY A 51 -10.31 4.36 -3.02
CA GLY A 51 -11.52 4.36 -3.86
C GLY A 51 -12.30 3.04 -3.85
N LEU A 52 -11.95 2.09 -2.98
CA LEU A 52 -12.57 0.76 -2.88
C LEU A 52 -13.84 0.75 -2.04
N LEU A 53 -14.06 1.79 -1.23
CA LEU A 53 -15.22 1.92 -0.36
C LEU A 53 -15.77 3.33 -0.45
N LYS A 54 -17.10 3.45 -0.58
CA LYS A 54 -17.80 4.73 -0.61
C LYS A 54 -17.94 5.28 0.81
N SER A 55 -17.52 6.53 1.03
CA SER A 55 -17.84 7.29 2.24
C SER A 55 -19.31 7.76 2.21
N ASP A 56 -19.89 7.96 3.39
CA ASP A 56 -21.24 8.52 3.48
C ASP A 56 -21.20 10.05 3.43
N ARG A 57 -20.14 10.66 4.01
CA ARG A 57 -19.89 12.10 3.94
C ARG A 57 -18.38 12.36 3.96
N GLY A 58 -18.02 13.59 3.61
CA GLY A 58 -16.64 14.06 3.61
C GLY A 58 -15.94 13.84 2.28
N GLU A 59 -14.69 14.25 2.24
CA GLU A 59 -13.88 14.26 1.04
C GLU A 59 -12.47 13.78 1.34
N VAL A 60 -11.87 13.11 0.33
CA VAL A 60 -10.49 12.66 0.36
C VAL A 60 -9.79 13.18 -0.87
N PHE A 61 -8.59 13.74 -0.70
CA PHE A 61 -7.71 14.19 -1.78
C PHE A 61 -6.35 13.53 -1.64
N VAL A 62 -5.81 13.02 -2.73
CA VAL A 62 -4.47 12.48 -2.82
C VAL A 62 -3.70 13.25 -3.88
N SER A 63 -2.56 13.84 -3.50
CA SER A 63 -1.76 14.70 -4.38
C SER A 63 -2.59 15.80 -5.07
N GLY A 64 -3.57 16.38 -4.35
CA GLY A 64 -4.47 17.41 -4.85
C GLY A 64 -5.65 16.91 -5.69
N GLU A 65 -5.70 15.63 -6.04
CA GLU A 65 -6.83 15.04 -6.78
C GLU A 65 -7.85 14.40 -5.84
N ARG A 66 -9.14 14.63 -6.10
CA ARG A 66 -10.24 14.07 -5.32
C ARG A 66 -10.39 12.59 -5.61
N VAL A 67 -10.40 11.78 -4.55
CA VAL A 67 -10.72 10.36 -4.62
C VAL A 67 -12.21 10.18 -4.91
N LYS A 68 -12.53 9.33 -5.88
CA LYS A 68 -13.91 8.96 -6.22
C LYS A 68 -14.08 7.46 -6.09
N TYR A 69 -15.17 7.05 -5.44
CA TYR A 69 -15.50 5.62 -5.31
C TYR A 69 -15.63 4.95 -6.68
N GLY A 70 -15.02 3.77 -6.81
CA GLY A 70 -15.01 3.00 -8.05
C GLY A 70 -14.06 3.54 -9.13
N GLN A 71 -13.27 4.58 -8.85
CA GLN A 71 -12.26 5.11 -9.77
C GLN A 71 -10.85 4.92 -9.21
N THR A 72 -9.90 4.58 -10.08
CA THR A 72 -8.51 4.28 -9.71
C THR A 72 -7.51 5.38 -10.10
N ALA A 73 -7.98 6.52 -10.60
CA ALA A 73 -7.11 7.58 -11.11
C ALA A 73 -6.08 8.08 -10.09
N THR A 74 -6.47 8.19 -8.81
CA THR A 74 -5.58 8.61 -7.72
C THR A 74 -4.62 7.52 -7.26
N ASN A 75 -4.88 6.25 -7.59
CA ASN A 75 -4.05 5.12 -7.16
C ASN A 75 -2.66 5.11 -7.81
N ARG A 76 -2.47 5.85 -8.91
CA ARG A 76 -1.13 6.09 -9.51
C ARG A 76 -0.16 6.77 -8.56
N TYR A 77 -0.66 7.51 -7.57
CA TYR A 77 0.15 8.18 -6.55
C TYR A 77 0.39 7.32 -5.32
N ILE A 78 -0.31 6.20 -5.16
CA ILE A 78 -0.36 5.41 -3.94
C ILE A 78 0.35 4.08 -4.14
N GLY A 79 1.34 3.79 -3.29
CA GLY A 79 1.78 2.43 -3.02
C GLY A 79 1.03 1.90 -1.79
N TYR A 80 0.44 0.72 -1.90
CA TYR A 80 -0.31 0.12 -0.81
C TYR A 80 0.29 -1.22 -0.40
N LEU A 81 0.60 -1.35 0.89
CA LEU A 81 1.05 -2.58 1.53
C LEU A 81 -0.02 -3.03 2.54
N PRO A 82 -0.81 -4.06 2.24
CA PRO A 82 -1.74 -4.64 3.20
C PRO A 82 -1.00 -5.39 4.31
N ASP A 83 -1.64 -5.64 5.47
CA ASP A 83 -1.11 -6.45 6.56
C ASP A 83 -0.70 -7.85 6.08
N VAL A 84 -1.54 -8.50 5.28
CA VAL A 84 -1.24 -9.80 4.65
C VAL A 84 -1.28 -9.64 3.13
N PRO A 85 -0.10 -9.47 2.47
CA PRO A 85 -0.06 -9.41 1.02
C PRO A 85 -0.42 -10.77 0.39
N GLU A 86 -1.29 -10.74 -0.62
CA GLU A 86 -1.65 -11.91 -1.43
C GLU A 86 -1.00 -11.86 -2.79
N PHE A 87 -0.56 -13.02 -3.28
CA PHE A 87 0.17 -13.16 -4.53
C PHE A 87 -0.33 -14.39 -5.31
N TYR A 88 -0.12 -14.36 -6.62
CA TYR A 88 -0.25 -15.57 -7.44
C TYR A 88 0.87 -16.55 -7.11
N SER A 89 0.56 -17.56 -6.32
CA SER A 89 1.53 -18.49 -5.71
C SER A 89 2.35 -19.31 -6.73
N PHE A 90 1.84 -19.46 -7.97
CA PHE A 90 2.50 -20.16 -9.07
C PHE A 90 3.54 -19.32 -9.82
N MET A 91 3.59 -18.00 -9.58
CA MET A 91 4.57 -17.09 -10.19
C MET A 91 5.84 -17.01 -9.36
N THR A 92 6.95 -16.62 -10.03
CA THR A 92 8.14 -16.07 -9.37
C THR A 92 7.93 -14.61 -8.99
N ALA A 93 8.78 -14.05 -8.14
CA ALA A 93 8.70 -12.63 -7.77
C ALA A 93 8.84 -11.70 -8.99
N ARG A 94 9.72 -12.05 -9.94
CA ARG A 94 9.92 -11.28 -11.19
C ARG A 94 8.70 -11.30 -12.09
N GLU A 95 8.10 -12.48 -12.30
CA GLU A 95 6.87 -12.62 -13.09
C GLU A 95 5.72 -11.82 -12.48
N TYR A 96 5.60 -11.85 -11.15
CA TYR A 96 4.59 -11.09 -10.43
C TYR A 96 4.79 -9.57 -10.56
N LEU A 97 6.02 -9.07 -10.35
CA LEU A 97 6.30 -7.65 -10.54
C LEU A 97 6.13 -7.19 -11.99
N ARG A 98 6.44 -8.06 -12.97
CA ARG A 98 6.14 -7.77 -14.38
C ARG A 98 4.64 -7.59 -14.62
N LEU A 99 3.82 -8.51 -14.13
CA LEU A 99 2.35 -8.40 -14.23
C LEU A 99 1.83 -7.11 -13.60
N CYS A 100 2.34 -6.75 -12.42
CA CYS A 100 1.98 -5.49 -11.77
C CYS A 100 2.41 -4.26 -12.59
N GLY A 101 3.62 -4.27 -13.15
CA GLY A 101 4.13 -3.18 -13.97
C GLY A 101 3.36 -3.02 -15.29
N GLU A 102 2.97 -4.11 -15.92
CA GLU A 102 2.10 -4.11 -17.11
C GLU A 102 0.72 -3.52 -16.78
N SER A 103 0.15 -3.87 -15.62
CA SER A 103 -1.11 -3.30 -15.12
C SER A 103 -1.01 -1.79 -14.81
N LEU A 104 0.19 -1.30 -14.51
CA LEU A 104 0.50 0.13 -14.33
C LEU A 104 0.89 0.82 -15.63
N GLU A 105 0.76 0.15 -16.78
CA GLU A 105 1.13 0.66 -18.12
C GLU A 105 2.60 1.09 -18.23
N MET A 106 3.50 0.48 -17.46
CA MET A 106 4.93 0.74 -17.52
C MET A 106 5.56 0.09 -18.76
N GLY A 107 6.60 0.72 -19.32
CA GLY A 107 7.37 0.13 -20.42
C GLY A 107 8.16 -1.11 -19.96
N LYS A 108 8.32 -2.12 -20.82
CA LYS A 108 8.99 -3.40 -20.49
C LYS A 108 10.37 -3.20 -19.88
N ASN A 109 11.22 -2.37 -20.49
CA ASN A 109 12.58 -2.12 -19.99
C ASN A 109 12.57 -1.43 -18.61
N ASP A 110 11.60 -0.53 -18.36
CA ASP A 110 11.46 0.13 -17.07
C ASP A 110 10.98 -0.85 -15.99
N ILE A 111 10.06 -1.76 -16.34
CA ILE A 111 9.62 -2.84 -15.44
C ILE A 111 10.80 -3.71 -15.04
N GLU A 112 11.60 -4.19 -16.00
CA GLU A 112 12.75 -5.06 -15.73
C GLU A 112 13.77 -4.37 -14.82
N LYS A 113 14.21 -3.18 -15.20
CA LYS A 113 15.16 -2.39 -14.41
C LYS A 113 14.63 -2.11 -13.00
N ARG A 114 13.38 -1.65 -12.90
CA ARG A 114 12.77 -1.31 -11.61
C ARG A 114 12.57 -2.54 -10.73
N SER A 115 12.19 -3.68 -11.31
CA SER A 115 12.06 -4.93 -10.58
C SER A 115 13.40 -5.40 -10.01
N ASP A 116 14.50 -5.31 -10.78
CA ASP A 116 15.83 -5.66 -10.30
C ASP A 116 16.30 -4.77 -9.14
N GLU A 117 16.08 -3.46 -9.26
CA GLU A 117 16.37 -2.49 -8.20
C GLU A 117 15.60 -2.84 -6.91
N LEU A 118 14.29 -3.09 -7.03
CA LEU A 118 13.43 -3.36 -5.88
C LEU A 118 13.68 -4.73 -5.25
N LEU A 119 13.87 -5.78 -6.05
CA LEU A 119 14.21 -7.10 -5.53
C LEU A 119 15.56 -7.09 -4.81
N THR A 120 16.51 -6.30 -5.29
CA THR A 120 17.78 -6.08 -4.59
C THR A 120 17.57 -5.33 -3.27
N LEU A 121 16.82 -4.26 -3.29
CA LEU A 121 16.49 -3.45 -2.11
C LEU A 121 15.87 -4.29 -0.99
N VAL A 122 14.93 -5.17 -1.34
CA VAL A 122 14.22 -6.02 -0.36
C VAL A 122 14.92 -7.36 -0.09
N GLY A 123 16.10 -7.60 -0.66
CA GLY A 123 16.90 -8.82 -0.43
C GLY A 123 16.28 -10.09 -1.03
N LEU A 124 15.61 -9.98 -2.16
CA LEU A 124 14.98 -11.10 -2.90
C LEU A 124 15.56 -11.30 -4.30
N SER A 125 16.66 -10.63 -4.66
CA SER A 125 17.24 -10.67 -6.01
C SER A 125 17.72 -12.05 -6.44
N LYS A 126 18.08 -12.92 -5.50
CA LYS A 126 18.55 -14.29 -5.74
C LYS A 126 17.45 -15.35 -5.68
N GLU A 127 16.23 -14.96 -5.33
CA GLU A 127 15.09 -15.87 -5.15
C GLU A 127 14.38 -16.14 -6.48
N ASN A 128 14.76 -17.26 -7.12
CA ASN A 128 14.25 -17.63 -8.44
C ASN A 128 13.12 -18.69 -8.39
N HIS A 129 12.75 -19.15 -7.19
CA HIS A 129 11.67 -20.10 -7.02
C HIS A 129 10.30 -19.41 -6.91
N ARG A 130 9.24 -20.20 -6.99
CA ARG A 130 7.86 -19.69 -6.99
C ARG A 130 7.47 -19.15 -5.62
N ILE A 131 6.58 -18.16 -5.61
CA ILE A 131 6.10 -17.46 -4.38
C ILE A 131 5.43 -18.43 -3.39
N ARG A 132 4.89 -19.57 -3.85
CA ARG A 132 4.38 -20.61 -2.94
C ARG A 132 5.41 -21.11 -1.92
N GLY A 133 6.69 -21.04 -2.26
CA GLY A 133 7.81 -21.40 -1.38
C GLY A 133 8.32 -20.27 -0.49
N PHE A 134 7.75 -19.05 -0.61
CA PHE A 134 8.20 -17.90 0.17
C PHE A 134 7.71 -18.00 1.62
N SER A 135 8.60 -17.65 2.56
CA SER A 135 8.23 -17.42 3.95
C SER A 135 7.32 -16.20 4.09
N ARG A 136 6.66 -16.04 5.23
CA ARG A 136 5.86 -14.83 5.54
C ARG A 136 6.69 -13.55 5.36
N GLY A 137 7.91 -13.53 5.88
CA GLY A 137 8.81 -12.38 5.73
C GLY A 137 9.22 -12.10 4.29
N MET A 138 9.43 -13.14 3.45
CA MET A 138 9.70 -12.96 2.03
C MET A 138 8.49 -12.38 1.29
N LYS A 139 7.28 -12.84 1.63
CA LYS A 139 6.03 -12.28 1.07
C LYS A 139 5.84 -10.81 1.46
N GLN A 140 6.10 -10.47 2.73
CA GLN A 140 6.06 -9.07 3.18
C GLN A 140 7.06 -8.19 2.39
N ARG A 141 8.29 -8.66 2.22
CA ARG A 141 9.31 -7.94 1.46
C ARG A 141 8.93 -7.78 -0.02
N LEU A 142 8.34 -8.82 -0.64
CA LEU A 142 7.81 -8.71 -2.00
C LEU A 142 6.65 -7.71 -2.09
N GLY A 143 5.79 -7.65 -1.06
CA GLY A 143 4.72 -6.65 -0.97
C GLY A 143 5.25 -5.22 -0.93
N ILE A 144 6.37 -4.98 -0.23
CA ILE A 144 7.06 -3.68 -0.25
C ILE A 144 7.56 -3.36 -1.66
N ALA A 145 8.21 -4.31 -2.34
CA ALA A 145 8.68 -4.13 -3.71
C ALA A 145 7.51 -3.79 -4.66
N GLN A 146 6.40 -4.52 -4.56
CA GLN A 146 5.19 -4.25 -5.34
C GLN A 146 4.66 -2.83 -5.07
N ALA A 147 4.54 -2.44 -3.80
CA ALA A 147 4.00 -1.13 -3.43
C ALA A 147 4.86 0.03 -3.98
N LEU A 148 6.17 -0.18 -4.14
CA LEU A 148 7.12 0.82 -4.64
C LEU A 148 7.33 0.78 -6.16
N LEU A 149 6.76 -0.20 -6.86
CA LEU A 149 7.02 -0.45 -8.29
C LEU A 149 6.67 0.76 -9.17
N GLY A 150 5.49 1.32 -8.99
CA GLY A 150 4.99 2.47 -9.76
C GLY A 150 5.56 3.82 -9.35
N ARG A 151 6.61 3.88 -8.52
CA ARG A 151 7.19 5.14 -7.98
C ARG A 151 6.13 6.03 -7.33
N PRO A 152 5.38 5.51 -6.35
CA PRO A 152 4.30 6.25 -5.71
C PRO A 152 4.82 7.51 -5.00
N LYS A 153 3.94 8.51 -4.85
CA LYS A 153 4.20 9.72 -4.06
C LYS A 153 3.88 9.54 -2.58
N ILE A 154 2.99 8.60 -2.27
CA ILE A 154 2.61 8.23 -0.90
C ILE A 154 2.60 6.71 -0.76
N LEU A 155 3.15 6.22 0.35
CA LEU A 155 3.09 4.81 0.72
C LEU A 155 2.14 4.67 1.91
N ILE A 156 1.15 3.80 1.75
CA ILE A 156 0.18 3.46 2.81
C ILE A 156 0.45 2.01 3.22
N CYS A 157 0.74 1.80 4.50
CA CYS A 157 0.99 0.48 5.06
C CYS A 157 -0.05 0.16 6.13
N ASP A 158 -0.69 -0.98 6.01
CA ASP A 158 -1.60 -1.52 7.03
C ASP A 158 -0.80 -2.47 7.93
N GLU A 159 -0.64 -2.09 9.20
CA GLU A 159 0.10 -2.84 10.24
C GLU A 159 1.52 -3.31 9.83
N PRO A 160 2.44 -2.40 9.47
CA PRO A 160 3.75 -2.75 8.91
C PRO A 160 4.73 -3.41 9.89
N THR A 161 4.34 -3.60 11.16
CA THR A 161 5.23 -4.08 12.24
C THR A 161 5.79 -5.48 12.02
N SER A 162 5.13 -6.31 11.22
CA SER A 162 5.64 -7.64 10.85
C SER A 162 6.73 -7.60 9.76
N ALA A 163 6.85 -6.49 9.03
CA ALA A 163 7.78 -6.34 7.90
C ALA A 163 9.10 -5.64 8.28
N LEU A 164 9.13 -4.92 9.40
CA LEU A 164 10.25 -4.06 9.78
C LEU A 164 11.18 -4.67 10.86
N ASP A 165 11.00 -5.93 11.23
CA ASP A 165 11.82 -6.59 12.25
C ASP A 165 12.82 -7.65 11.70
N PRO A 166 13.71 -7.33 10.75
CA PRO A 166 14.89 -8.15 10.48
C PRO A 166 16.22 -7.46 10.81
N ILE A 167 16.24 -6.22 11.30
CA ILE A 167 17.51 -5.49 11.51
C ILE A 167 17.85 -5.28 13.00
N GLY A 168 16.93 -5.61 13.93
CA GLY A 168 17.02 -5.23 15.34
C GLY A 168 17.51 -6.30 16.33
N ARG A 169 17.69 -7.58 15.96
CA ARG A 169 18.18 -8.60 16.90
C ARG A 169 19.48 -9.25 16.48
N LYS A 170 20.57 -8.48 16.44
CA LYS A 170 21.84 -9.00 16.91
C LYS A 170 21.92 -8.73 18.41
N THR A 171 21.40 -9.63 19.20
CA THR A 171 21.74 -9.71 20.61
C THR A 171 23.06 -10.46 20.72
N SER A 172 24.02 -9.81 21.29
CA SER A 172 25.26 -10.27 21.95
C SER A 172 25.10 -11.61 22.67
#